data_169bb2eca3fa96fea8f91458bfcef5c8
#
_entry.id   169bb2eca3fa96fea8f91458bfcef5c8
#
_cell.length_a   1.000
_cell.length_b   1.000
_cell.length_c   1.000
_cell.angle_alpha   90.00
_cell.angle_beta   90.00
_cell.angle_gamma   90.00
#
_symmetry.space_group_name_H-M   'P 1'
#
loop_
_entity.id
_entity.type
_entity.pdbx_description
1 polymer ?
#
loop_
_entity_poly.entity_id
_entity_poly.type
_entity_poly.pdbx_seq_one_letter_code
_entity_poly.pdbx_strand_id
1 'polypeptide(L)'
;AMQSSNDKINAWYNEFPYATMDDPGAKGLVFSQGQGAPYDNPDFRWAIVLALDIDQISMNIFSGAGRAAPIPLLNNTQYLQDTYTIPMQEWLENFELDLGDGTTIKPYDTGYAKRMAEKTGVTGTDEELIDMFGAGWWKHDPEAAEKLLIKAGFEKKDDGWYFNGSKFTTEISYLADTEAQSARGAQSAYNQLQAFGLDCTITSKSTATWDVDGGQGNYQIGTYWPSAGILKDFYSA
;
A
#
# COMPACT_ATOMS: atom_id res chain seq x y z
N ALA A 1 -0.23 -21.85 -11.90
CA ALA A 1 -0.21 -21.90 -13.36
C ALA A 1 0.74 -22.97 -13.90
N MET A 2 2.03 -22.98 -13.55
CA MET A 2 2.97 -24.00 -14.06
C MET A 2 2.63 -25.41 -13.59
N GLN A 3 2.23 -25.59 -12.34
CA GLN A 3 1.87 -26.90 -11.78
C GLN A 3 0.58 -27.46 -12.42
N SER A 4 -0.38 -26.60 -12.76
CA SER A 4 -1.62 -27.01 -13.45
C SER A 4 -1.41 -27.42 -14.90
N SER A 5 -0.28 -27.08 -15.51
CA SER A 5 0.09 -27.40 -16.89
C SER A 5 1.11 -28.53 -17.02
N ASN A 6 1.70 -28.99 -15.91
CA ASN A 6 2.73 -30.04 -15.90
C ASN A 6 2.70 -30.80 -14.56
N ASP A 7 2.27 -32.06 -14.62
CA ASP A 7 2.17 -32.98 -13.47
C ASP A 7 3.52 -33.41 -12.85
N LYS A 8 4.62 -33.13 -13.53
CA LYS A 8 5.98 -33.38 -13.03
C LYS A 8 6.53 -32.27 -12.18
N ILE A 9 5.85 -31.13 -12.08
CA ILE A 9 6.25 -30.02 -11.23
C ILE A 9 5.73 -30.25 -9.81
N ASN A 10 6.66 -30.42 -8.87
CA ASN A 10 6.34 -30.45 -7.45
C ASN A 10 6.48 -29.05 -6.87
N ALA A 11 5.47 -28.61 -6.13
CA ALA A 11 5.51 -27.41 -5.30
C ALA A 11 5.52 -27.82 -3.83
N TRP A 12 6.26 -27.07 -3.01
CA TRP A 12 6.28 -27.29 -1.55
C TRP A 12 4.93 -26.89 -0.91
N TYR A 13 4.26 -25.90 -1.51
CA TYR A 13 2.96 -25.40 -1.07
C TYR A 13 1.96 -25.58 -2.21
N ASN A 14 1.04 -26.52 -2.03
CA ASN A 14 0.04 -26.88 -3.04
C ASN A 14 -1.31 -26.20 -2.81
N GLU A 15 -1.50 -25.62 -1.64
CA GLU A 15 -2.72 -24.96 -1.21
C GLU A 15 -2.47 -23.49 -0.99
N PHE A 16 -3.53 -22.68 -0.98
CA PHE A 16 -3.45 -21.29 -0.63
C PHE A 16 -2.87 -21.12 0.79
N PRO A 17 -1.93 -20.20 1.03
CA PRO A 17 -1.52 -19.09 0.16
C PRO A 17 -0.38 -19.38 -0.84
N TYR A 18 0.02 -20.62 -1.06
CA TYR A 18 1.05 -21.06 -2.00
C TYR A 18 2.48 -20.55 -1.72
N ALA A 19 2.70 -19.98 -0.58
CA ALA A 19 3.99 -19.43 -0.13
C ALA A 19 4.02 -19.35 1.40
N THR A 20 5.21 -19.13 1.98
CA THR A 20 5.31 -18.70 3.36
C THR A 20 4.93 -17.23 3.46
N MET A 21 4.23 -16.86 4.54
CA MET A 21 3.88 -15.47 4.84
C MET A 21 4.98 -14.71 5.59
N ASP A 22 6.14 -15.33 5.75
CA ASP A 22 7.25 -14.85 6.60
C ASP A 22 8.29 -14.02 5.83
N ASP A 23 7.92 -13.47 4.66
CA ASP A 23 8.79 -12.52 3.97
C ASP A 23 8.91 -11.25 4.80
N PRO A 24 10.12 -10.90 5.28
CA PRO A 24 10.33 -9.67 6.05
C PRO A 24 10.20 -8.38 5.22
N GLY A 25 9.93 -8.47 3.93
CA GLY A 25 9.80 -7.32 3.04
C GLY A 25 8.39 -6.76 2.98
N ALA A 26 8.11 -5.65 3.64
CA ALA A 26 6.89 -4.89 3.36
C ALA A 26 6.98 -4.24 1.99
N LYS A 27 5.88 -4.28 1.22
CA LYS A 27 5.76 -3.57 -0.07
C LYS A 27 4.68 -2.51 0.03
N GLY A 28 4.95 -1.35 -0.55
CA GLY A 28 4.02 -0.23 -0.45
C GLY A 28 4.35 0.89 -1.42
N LEU A 29 3.64 1.99 -1.27
CA LEU A 29 3.96 3.25 -1.93
C LEU A 29 4.88 4.07 -1.04
N VAL A 30 5.98 4.50 -1.60
CA VAL A 30 6.97 5.37 -0.94
C VAL A 30 6.92 6.76 -1.58
N PHE A 31 6.73 7.79 -0.75
CA PHE A 31 6.66 9.17 -1.22
C PHE A 31 8.00 9.88 -0.96
N SER A 32 8.56 10.49 -1.99
CA SER A 32 9.78 11.29 -1.81
C SER A 32 9.44 12.65 -1.22
N GLN A 33 9.47 12.74 0.10
CA GLN A 33 9.19 14.00 0.81
C GLN A 33 10.20 15.11 0.50
N GLY A 34 11.41 14.75 0.07
CA GLY A 34 12.43 15.70 -0.39
C GLY A 34 12.06 16.47 -1.65
N GLN A 35 11.05 16.03 -2.40
CA GLN A 35 10.49 16.79 -3.54
C GLN A 35 9.65 17.99 -3.09
N GLY A 36 9.36 18.13 -1.79
CA GLY A 36 8.50 19.18 -1.26
C GLY A 36 7.01 18.93 -1.56
N ALA A 37 6.23 19.99 -1.50
CA ALA A 37 4.79 19.90 -1.69
C ALA A 37 4.40 19.42 -3.11
N PRO A 38 3.39 18.54 -3.22
CA PRO A 38 2.53 18.05 -2.15
C PRO A 38 3.06 16.78 -1.43
N TYR A 39 4.20 16.20 -1.82
CA TYR A 39 4.66 14.88 -1.35
C TYR A 39 5.05 14.86 0.13
N ASP A 40 5.50 15.99 0.69
CA ASP A 40 5.79 16.18 2.12
C ASP A 40 4.53 16.45 2.96
N ASN A 41 3.37 16.77 2.31
CA ASN A 41 2.12 17.03 2.99
C ASN A 41 1.42 15.72 3.41
N PRO A 42 1.16 15.49 4.70
CA PRO A 42 0.49 14.28 5.17
C PRO A 42 -0.94 14.14 4.65
N ASP A 43 -1.68 15.23 4.46
CA ASP A 43 -3.06 15.17 3.94
C ASP A 43 -3.08 14.66 2.49
N PHE A 44 -2.10 15.04 1.66
CA PHE A 44 -1.94 14.49 0.32
C PHE A 44 -1.66 12.97 0.37
N ARG A 45 -0.75 12.53 1.23
CA ARG A 45 -0.43 11.09 1.35
C ARG A 45 -1.62 10.29 1.84
N TRP A 46 -2.38 10.81 2.81
CA TRP A 46 -3.63 10.21 3.26
C TRP A 46 -4.67 10.14 2.14
N ALA A 47 -4.81 11.21 1.35
CA ALA A 47 -5.71 11.20 0.20
C ALA A 47 -5.39 10.07 -0.78
N ILE A 48 -4.09 9.88 -1.09
CA ILE A 48 -3.67 8.76 -1.95
C ILE A 48 -4.02 7.40 -1.32
N VAL A 49 -3.77 7.21 -0.02
CA VAL A 49 -4.08 5.95 0.68
C VAL A 49 -5.59 5.65 0.65
N LEU A 50 -6.44 6.64 0.93
CA LEU A 50 -7.89 6.45 0.94
C LEU A 50 -8.50 6.33 -0.47
N ALA A 51 -7.83 6.83 -1.50
CA ALA A 51 -8.24 6.64 -2.89
C ALA A 51 -7.94 5.22 -3.42
N LEU A 52 -7.11 4.44 -2.72
CA LEU A 52 -6.69 3.12 -3.15
C LEU A 52 -7.47 2.00 -2.43
N ASP A 53 -7.99 1.05 -3.21
CA ASP A 53 -8.59 -0.19 -2.72
C ASP A 53 -7.52 -1.26 -2.53
N ILE A 54 -7.15 -1.51 -1.29
CA ILE A 54 -6.13 -2.50 -0.92
C ILE A 54 -6.58 -3.93 -1.27
N ASP A 55 -7.87 -4.22 -1.24
CA ASP A 55 -8.38 -5.55 -1.61
C ASP A 55 -8.04 -5.86 -3.07
N GLN A 56 -8.26 -4.89 -3.98
CA GLN A 56 -7.88 -5.03 -5.39
C GLN A 56 -6.36 -5.10 -5.56
N ILE A 57 -5.61 -4.31 -4.81
CA ILE A 57 -4.14 -4.35 -4.85
C ILE A 57 -3.63 -5.73 -4.44
N SER A 58 -4.11 -6.27 -3.32
CA SER A 58 -3.74 -7.60 -2.85
C SER A 58 -4.08 -8.70 -3.87
N MET A 59 -5.28 -8.64 -4.44
CA MET A 59 -5.69 -9.60 -5.49
C MET A 59 -4.82 -9.50 -6.74
N ASN A 60 -4.50 -8.30 -7.19
CA ASN A 60 -3.71 -8.07 -8.42
C ASN A 60 -2.23 -8.45 -8.27
N ILE A 61 -1.65 -8.20 -7.09
CA ILE A 61 -0.22 -8.46 -6.84
C ILE A 61 0.01 -9.90 -6.41
N PHE A 62 -0.76 -10.37 -5.42
CA PHE A 62 -0.52 -11.61 -4.67
C PHE A 62 -1.61 -12.65 -4.85
N SER A 63 -2.61 -12.42 -5.71
CA SER A 63 -3.81 -13.27 -5.82
C SER A 63 -4.52 -13.46 -4.47
N GLY A 64 -4.50 -12.41 -3.65
CA GLY A 64 -5.09 -12.40 -2.32
C GLY A 64 -4.22 -12.94 -1.19
N ALA A 65 -3.02 -13.48 -1.49
CA ALA A 65 -2.13 -14.04 -0.48
C ALA A 65 -1.28 -12.97 0.25
N GLY A 66 -1.56 -11.68 0.05
CA GLY A 66 -0.84 -10.60 0.72
C GLY A 66 -1.34 -10.36 2.14
N ARG A 67 -0.43 -10.21 3.10
CA ARG A 67 -0.75 -9.81 4.47
C ARG A 67 -0.65 -8.29 4.59
N ALA A 68 -1.74 -7.65 5.02
CA ALA A 68 -1.76 -6.21 5.21
C ALA A 68 -1.12 -5.81 6.55
N ALA A 69 -0.31 -4.75 6.52
CA ALA A 69 0.27 -4.14 7.71
C ALA A 69 0.05 -2.62 7.65
N PRO A 70 -0.82 -2.05 8.48
CA PRO A 70 -1.20 -0.63 8.43
C PRO A 70 -0.07 0.31 8.89
N ILE A 71 0.94 -0.24 9.54
CA ILE A 71 2.17 0.44 9.93
C ILE A 71 3.34 -0.21 9.19
N PRO A 72 4.39 0.53 8.80
CA PRO A 72 5.52 0.01 8.04
C PRO A 72 6.48 -0.80 8.93
N LEU A 73 5.94 -1.54 9.88
CA LEU A 73 6.65 -2.46 10.74
C LEU A 73 6.14 -3.87 10.45
N LEU A 74 7.07 -4.77 10.26
CA LEU A 74 6.75 -6.16 10.02
C LEU A 74 6.16 -6.79 11.28
N ASN A 75 5.16 -7.63 11.08
CA ASN A 75 4.54 -8.40 12.15
C ASN A 75 4.70 -9.90 11.96
N ASN A 76 5.78 -10.29 11.30
CA ASN A 76 6.08 -11.68 10.94
C ASN A 76 6.70 -12.52 12.08
N THR A 77 7.02 -11.92 13.21
CA THR A 77 7.49 -12.62 14.40
C THR A 77 6.63 -12.29 15.61
N GLN A 78 6.51 -13.22 16.54
CA GLN A 78 5.77 -12.99 17.79
C GLN A 78 6.31 -11.78 18.55
N TYR A 79 7.63 -11.58 18.57
CA TYR A 79 8.24 -10.42 19.21
C TYR A 79 7.76 -9.08 18.60
N LEU A 80 7.68 -8.98 17.27
CA LEU A 80 7.23 -7.77 16.61
C LEU A 80 5.73 -7.54 16.79
N GLN A 81 4.96 -8.63 16.83
CA GLN A 81 3.53 -8.55 17.14
C GLN A 81 3.30 -8.03 18.57
N ASP A 82 3.96 -8.62 19.57
CA ASP A 82 3.80 -8.24 20.98
C ASP A 82 4.31 -6.83 21.26
N THR A 83 5.37 -6.42 20.59
CA THR A 83 6.04 -5.13 20.85
C THR A 83 5.37 -3.97 20.13
N TYR A 84 4.85 -4.17 18.93
CA TYR A 84 4.37 -3.08 18.08
C TYR A 84 2.92 -3.26 17.62
N THR A 85 2.57 -4.41 17.02
CA THR A 85 1.26 -4.57 16.36
C THR A 85 0.13 -4.58 17.38
N ILE A 86 0.25 -5.40 18.43
CA ILE A 86 -0.80 -5.53 19.47
C ILE A 86 -0.96 -4.23 20.26
N PRO A 87 0.09 -3.59 20.78
CA PRO A 87 -0.05 -2.30 21.48
C PRO A 87 -0.59 -1.16 20.62
N MET A 88 -0.35 -1.20 19.30
CA MET A 88 -0.85 -0.18 18.37
C MET A 88 -2.32 -0.37 17.98
N GLN A 89 -2.91 -1.54 18.22
CA GLN A 89 -4.26 -1.86 17.75
C GLN A 89 -5.32 -0.88 18.31
N GLU A 90 -5.28 -0.61 19.62
CA GLU A 90 -6.20 0.34 20.24
C GLU A 90 -6.04 1.75 19.67
N TRP A 91 -4.82 2.17 19.40
CA TRP A 91 -4.55 3.47 18.78
C TRP A 91 -5.10 3.51 17.33
N LEU A 92 -4.86 2.47 16.53
CA LEU A 92 -5.36 2.38 15.16
C LEU A 92 -6.89 2.49 15.10
N GLU A 93 -7.60 1.79 15.98
CA GLU A 93 -9.06 1.79 16.05
C GLU A 93 -9.65 3.12 16.51
N ASN A 94 -8.89 3.89 17.29
CA ASN A 94 -9.33 5.17 17.83
C ASN A 94 -8.75 6.37 17.06
N PHE A 95 -7.82 6.15 16.15
CA PHE A 95 -7.25 7.21 15.33
C PHE A 95 -8.32 7.88 14.48
N GLU A 96 -8.40 9.19 14.58
CA GLU A 96 -9.29 10.03 13.80
C GLU A 96 -8.49 10.94 12.87
N LEU A 97 -8.95 11.04 11.63
CA LEU A 97 -8.38 11.88 10.60
C LEU A 97 -9.32 13.04 10.32
N ASP A 98 -8.85 14.26 10.53
CA ASP A 98 -9.55 15.49 10.22
C ASP A 98 -9.56 15.75 8.71
N LEU A 99 -10.74 15.90 8.12
CA LEU A 99 -10.92 16.11 6.67
C LEU A 99 -10.86 17.58 6.26
N GLY A 100 -10.72 18.53 7.21
CA GLY A 100 -10.57 19.96 6.92
C GLY A 100 -11.88 20.72 6.70
N ASP A 101 -13.01 20.04 6.65
CA ASP A 101 -14.35 20.63 6.49
C ASP A 101 -15.15 20.62 7.81
N GLY A 102 -14.50 20.34 8.93
CA GLY A 102 -15.11 20.19 10.24
C GLY A 102 -15.64 18.77 10.53
N THR A 103 -15.38 17.82 9.62
CA THR A 103 -15.69 16.40 9.83
C THR A 103 -14.42 15.59 10.07
N THR A 104 -14.57 14.46 10.78
CA THR A 104 -13.51 13.48 11.02
C THR A 104 -13.96 12.10 10.57
N ILE A 105 -13.00 11.22 10.25
CA ILE A 105 -13.24 9.80 10.02
C ILE A 105 -12.26 8.95 10.83
N LYS A 106 -12.67 7.73 11.17
CA LYS A 106 -11.76 6.66 11.60
C LYS A 106 -11.33 5.87 10.37
N PRO A 107 -10.11 6.08 9.86
CA PRO A 107 -9.70 5.49 8.58
C PRO A 107 -9.35 4.01 8.69
N TYR A 108 -9.12 3.48 9.89
CA TYR A 108 -8.75 2.08 10.07
C TYR A 108 -9.94 1.15 9.91
N ASP A 109 -9.74 0.06 9.19
CA ASP A 109 -10.74 -0.96 8.87
C ASP A 109 -10.22 -2.35 9.27
N THR A 110 -10.87 -2.94 10.27
CA THR A 110 -10.59 -4.30 10.77
C THR A 110 -11.24 -5.40 9.91
N GLY A 111 -12.05 -5.05 8.91
CA GLY A 111 -12.77 -6.00 8.07
C GLY A 111 -11.93 -6.63 6.95
N TYR A 112 -10.69 -6.19 6.75
CA TYR A 112 -9.84 -6.63 5.63
C TYR A 112 -9.67 -8.15 5.57
N ALA A 113 -9.32 -8.80 6.68
CA ALA A 113 -9.08 -10.25 6.72
C ALA A 113 -10.32 -11.06 6.27
N LYS A 114 -11.51 -10.66 6.71
CA LYS A 114 -12.76 -11.34 6.32
C LYS A 114 -13.06 -11.17 4.83
N ARG A 115 -12.90 -9.96 4.29
CA ARG A 115 -13.10 -9.72 2.85
C ARG A 115 -12.10 -10.50 1.99
N MET A 116 -10.85 -10.61 2.43
CA MET A 116 -9.85 -11.40 1.71
C MET A 116 -10.16 -12.90 1.77
N ALA A 117 -10.61 -13.40 2.92
CA ALA A 117 -11.08 -14.78 3.06
C ALA A 117 -12.23 -15.10 2.11
N GLU A 118 -13.24 -14.22 2.02
CA GLU A 118 -14.35 -14.35 1.07
C GLU A 118 -13.88 -14.37 -0.39
N LYS A 119 -12.96 -13.45 -0.77
CA LYS A 119 -12.43 -13.35 -2.14
C LYS A 119 -11.56 -14.54 -2.56
N THR A 120 -10.88 -15.16 -1.61
CA THR A 120 -9.96 -16.28 -1.85
C THR A 120 -10.59 -17.65 -1.58
N GLY A 121 -11.77 -17.70 -0.97
CA GLY A 121 -12.44 -18.94 -0.56
C GLY A 121 -11.82 -19.61 0.68
N VAL A 122 -10.97 -18.90 1.42
CA VAL A 122 -10.39 -19.38 2.67
C VAL A 122 -11.44 -19.33 3.77
N THR A 123 -11.45 -20.35 4.63
CA THR A 123 -12.30 -20.42 5.83
C THR A 123 -11.44 -20.64 7.06
N GLY A 124 -11.82 -20.03 8.18
CA GLY A 124 -11.10 -20.15 9.44
C GLY A 124 -11.77 -19.34 10.54
N THR A 125 -11.24 -19.40 11.73
CA THR A 125 -11.61 -18.50 12.84
C THR A 125 -11.11 -17.09 12.56
N ASP A 126 -11.65 -16.09 13.24
CA ASP A 126 -11.20 -14.69 13.09
C ASP A 126 -9.69 -14.56 13.39
N GLU A 127 -9.17 -15.30 14.34
CA GLU A 127 -7.75 -15.33 14.69
C GLU A 127 -6.88 -15.89 13.55
N GLU A 128 -7.27 -17.03 12.98
CA GLU A 128 -6.57 -17.63 11.83
C GLU A 128 -6.59 -16.74 10.60
N LEU A 129 -7.72 -16.06 10.34
CA LEU A 129 -7.83 -15.12 9.23
C LEU A 129 -6.97 -13.86 9.44
N ILE A 130 -6.94 -13.33 10.66
CA ILE A 130 -6.07 -12.20 11.03
C ILE A 130 -4.59 -12.60 10.91
N ASP A 131 -4.24 -13.77 11.35
CA ASP A 131 -2.87 -14.28 11.21
C ASP A 131 -2.47 -14.41 9.74
N MET A 132 -3.37 -14.87 8.89
CA MET A 132 -3.12 -15.04 7.45
C MET A 132 -3.08 -13.71 6.70
N PHE A 133 -4.05 -12.83 6.89
CA PHE A 133 -4.27 -11.65 6.05
C PHE A 133 -3.90 -10.32 6.72
N GLY A 134 -3.68 -10.31 8.04
CA GLY A 134 -3.41 -9.12 8.84
C GLY A 134 -4.65 -8.58 9.57
N ALA A 135 -4.41 -7.82 10.64
CA ALA A 135 -5.45 -7.34 11.55
C ALA A 135 -6.34 -6.25 10.96
N GLY A 136 -5.91 -5.61 9.87
CA GLY A 136 -6.68 -4.55 9.21
C GLY A 136 -5.81 -3.70 8.27
N TRP A 137 -6.46 -2.75 7.64
CA TRP A 137 -5.86 -1.78 6.73
C TRP A 137 -6.63 -0.45 6.76
N TRP A 138 -6.22 0.49 5.94
CA TRP A 138 -6.92 1.75 5.74
C TRP A 138 -8.13 1.56 4.82
N LYS A 139 -9.21 2.26 5.09
CA LYS A 139 -10.44 2.24 4.29
C LYS A 139 -10.17 2.72 2.87
N HIS A 140 -10.88 2.16 1.91
CA HIS A 140 -11.06 2.78 0.61
C HIS A 140 -12.24 3.76 0.72
N ASP A 141 -11.94 5.05 0.73
CA ASP A 141 -12.91 6.14 0.90
C ASP A 141 -12.55 7.33 -0.02
N PRO A 142 -12.94 7.25 -1.31
CA PRO A 142 -12.64 8.29 -2.27
C PRO A 142 -13.24 9.66 -1.92
N GLU A 143 -14.38 9.71 -1.21
CA GLU A 143 -14.98 10.98 -0.79
C GLU A 143 -14.12 11.69 0.27
N ALA A 144 -13.63 10.94 1.24
CA ALA A 144 -12.68 11.46 2.21
C ALA A 144 -11.35 11.84 1.56
N ALA A 145 -10.88 11.06 0.57
CA ALA A 145 -9.69 11.38 -0.20
C ALA A 145 -9.82 12.72 -0.96
N GLU A 146 -10.97 13.01 -1.57
CA GLU A 146 -11.23 14.30 -2.21
C GLU A 146 -11.15 15.47 -1.22
N LYS A 147 -11.76 15.34 -0.04
CA LYS A 147 -11.70 16.36 1.01
C LYS A 147 -10.26 16.62 1.47
N LEU A 148 -9.47 15.58 1.62
CA LEU A 148 -8.06 15.70 1.99
C LEU A 148 -7.22 16.34 0.88
N LEU A 149 -7.48 16.07 -0.40
CA LEU A 149 -6.83 16.82 -1.48
C LEU A 149 -7.15 18.32 -1.40
N ILE A 150 -8.42 18.67 -1.17
CA ILE A 150 -8.83 20.07 -1.00
C ILE A 150 -8.10 20.69 0.21
N LYS A 151 -8.06 19.98 1.35
CA LYS A 151 -7.32 20.42 2.55
C LYS A 151 -5.82 20.58 2.28
N ALA A 152 -5.24 19.74 1.43
CA ALA A 152 -3.84 19.81 1.00
C ALA A 152 -3.57 20.96 0.00
N GLY A 153 -4.59 21.74 -0.39
CA GLY A 153 -4.46 22.89 -1.28
C GLY A 153 -4.72 22.57 -2.75
N PHE A 154 -5.32 21.43 -3.05
CA PHE A 154 -5.75 21.11 -4.41
C PHE A 154 -7.11 21.70 -4.74
N GLU A 155 -7.33 21.97 -6.02
CA GLU A 155 -8.58 22.42 -6.60
C GLU A 155 -9.07 21.37 -7.62
N LYS A 156 -10.31 20.90 -7.47
CA LYS A 156 -10.94 19.98 -8.44
C LYS A 156 -11.59 20.79 -9.55
N LYS A 157 -11.28 20.46 -10.80
CA LYS A 157 -11.91 21.03 -12.01
C LYS A 157 -12.50 19.90 -12.86
N ASP A 158 -13.21 20.25 -13.91
CA ASP A 158 -13.88 19.30 -14.79
C ASP A 158 -12.91 18.30 -15.46
N ASP A 159 -11.66 18.72 -15.69
CA ASP A 159 -10.63 17.95 -16.36
C ASP A 159 -9.55 17.37 -15.43
N GLY A 160 -9.75 17.42 -14.10
CA GLY A 160 -8.85 16.82 -13.11
C GLY A 160 -8.49 17.72 -11.94
N TRP A 161 -7.41 17.37 -11.25
CA TRP A 161 -6.93 18.08 -10.08
C TRP A 161 -5.85 19.10 -10.42
N TYR A 162 -5.91 20.25 -9.75
CA TYR A 162 -4.96 21.36 -9.88
C TYR A 162 -4.25 21.62 -8.56
N PHE A 163 -2.98 21.92 -8.63
CA PHE A 163 -2.17 22.31 -7.46
C PHE A 163 -1.32 23.53 -7.81
N ASN A 164 -1.32 24.55 -6.95
CA ASN A 164 -0.66 25.84 -7.22
C ASN A 164 -1.00 26.45 -8.59
N GLY A 165 -2.28 26.34 -8.99
CA GLY A 165 -2.80 26.93 -10.23
C GLY A 165 -2.49 26.14 -11.51
N SER A 166 -1.74 25.05 -11.44
CA SER A 166 -1.42 24.18 -12.57
C SER A 166 -2.10 22.82 -12.47
N LYS A 167 -2.44 22.22 -13.61
CA LYS A 167 -2.94 20.85 -13.62
C LYS A 167 -1.88 19.92 -13.01
N PHE A 168 -2.30 19.14 -12.03
CA PHE A 168 -1.41 18.26 -11.30
C PHE A 168 -1.28 16.91 -11.99
N THR A 169 -0.05 16.45 -12.13
CA THR A 169 0.28 15.11 -12.60
C THR A 169 1.41 14.57 -11.73
N THR A 170 1.35 13.30 -11.34
CA THR A 170 2.42 12.64 -10.58
C THR A 170 2.97 11.43 -11.31
N GLU A 171 4.19 11.04 -11.00
CA GLU A 171 4.84 9.85 -11.54
C GLU A 171 4.93 8.76 -10.46
N ILE A 172 4.56 7.54 -10.84
CA ILE A 172 4.80 6.33 -10.05
C ILE A 172 5.98 5.57 -10.68
N SER A 173 7.12 5.58 -10.01
CA SER A 173 8.30 4.83 -10.41
C SER A 173 8.26 3.40 -9.86
N TYR A 174 8.70 2.42 -10.65
CA TYR A 174 8.76 1.02 -10.24
C TYR A 174 10.01 0.30 -10.75
N LEU A 175 10.42 -0.76 -10.05
CA LEU A 175 11.48 -1.66 -10.48
C LEU A 175 10.95 -2.64 -11.52
N ALA A 176 11.59 -2.69 -12.69
CA ALA A 176 11.16 -3.52 -13.81
C ALA A 176 11.88 -4.86 -13.89
N ASP A 177 13.15 -4.90 -13.50
CA ASP A 177 14.08 -6.00 -13.77
C ASP A 177 14.14 -7.07 -12.67
N THR A 178 13.84 -6.72 -11.42
CA THR A 178 13.96 -7.65 -10.29
C THR A 178 12.66 -7.88 -9.53
N GLU A 179 11.67 -6.97 -9.65
CA GLU A 179 10.50 -6.93 -8.79
C GLU A 179 9.17 -6.90 -9.56
N ALA A 180 8.73 -8.07 -10.04
CA ALA A 180 7.43 -8.19 -10.72
C ALA A 180 6.23 -7.67 -9.89
N GLN A 181 6.30 -7.76 -8.57
CA GLN A 181 5.27 -7.25 -7.66
C GLN A 181 5.28 -5.72 -7.62
N SER A 182 6.46 -5.08 -7.70
CA SER A 182 6.59 -3.63 -7.83
C SER A 182 5.86 -3.12 -9.07
N ALA A 183 6.09 -3.75 -10.23
CA ALA A 183 5.42 -3.41 -11.48
C ALA A 183 3.89 -3.57 -11.39
N ARG A 184 3.41 -4.68 -10.82
CA ARG A 184 1.97 -4.91 -10.63
C ARG A 184 1.35 -3.90 -9.65
N GLY A 185 2.08 -3.55 -8.58
CA GLY A 185 1.68 -2.53 -7.62
C GLY A 185 1.54 -1.16 -8.26
N ALA A 186 2.54 -0.74 -9.03
CA ALA A 186 2.50 0.51 -9.79
C ALA A 186 1.32 0.55 -10.77
N GLN A 187 1.10 -0.51 -11.53
CA GLN A 187 -0.03 -0.59 -12.47
C GLN A 187 -1.38 -0.55 -11.75
N SER A 188 -1.50 -1.24 -10.61
CA SER A 188 -2.74 -1.23 -9.82
C SER A 188 -3.03 0.14 -9.24
N ALA A 189 -2.02 0.80 -8.65
CA ALA A 189 -2.15 2.16 -8.12
C ALA A 189 -2.46 3.17 -9.24
N TYR A 190 -1.75 3.09 -10.37
CA TYR A 190 -2.01 3.92 -11.55
C TYR A 190 -3.47 3.84 -12.00
N ASN A 191 -3.99 2.62 -12.21
CA ASN A 191 -5.35 2.44 -12.69
C ASN A 191 -6.40 3.02 -11.71
N GLN A 192 -6.18 2.85 -10.42
CA GLN A 192 -7.09 3.34 -9.39
C GLN A 192 -7.02 4.86 -9.23
N LEU A 193 -5.82 5.45 -9.25
CA LEU A 193 -5.65 6.90 -9.18
C LEU A 193 -6.22 7.60 -10.41
N GLN A 194 -6.03 7.02 -11.61
CA GLN A 194 -6.69 7.53 -12.83
C GLN A 194 -8.22 7.45 -12.72
N ALA A 195 -8.77 6.37 -12.20
CA ALA A 195 -10.22 6.23 -11.97
C ALA A 195 -10.74 7.24 -10.92
N PHE A 196 -9.93 7.59 -9.94
CA PHE A 196 -10.21 8.64 -8.95
C PHE A 196 -10.13 10.06 -9.55
N GLY A 197 -9.55 10.20 -10.75
CA GLY A 197 -9.39 11.48 -11.45
C GLY A 197 -8.08 12.19 -11.17
N LEU A 198 -7.11 11.52 -10.54
CA LEU A 198 -5.78 12.04 -10.34
C LEU A 198 -4.86 11.60 -11.50
N ASP A 199 -4.45 12.54 -12.34
CA ASP A 199 -3.54 12.26 -13.45
C ASP A 199 -2.20 11.75 -12.93
N CYS A 200 -1.78 10.58 -13.42
CA CYS A 200 -0.48 10.00 -13.10
C CYS A 200 0.11 9.25 -14.29
N THR A 201 1.40 9.05 -14.25
CA THR A 201 2.17 8.23 -15.19
C THR A 201 2.90 7.13 -14.43
N ILE A 202 3.31 6.09 -15.14
CA ILE A 202 4.18 5.05 -14.57
C ILE A 202 5.49 5.00 -15.33
N THR A 203 6.61 4.90 -14.60
CA THR A 203 7.96 4.85 -15.17
C THR A 203 8.74 3.67 -14.61
N SER A 204 9.23 2.82 -15.52
CA SER A 204 10.10 1.71 -15.14
C SER A 204 11.54 2.19 -14.90
N LYS A 205 12.14 1.71 -13.82
CA LYS A 205 13.56 1.93 -13.52
C LYS A 205 14.28 0.59 -13.38
N SER A 206 15.52 0.52 -13.81
CA SER A 206 16.39 -0.60 -13.47
C SER A 206 16.80 -0.52 -12.00
N THR A 207 17.23 -1.64 -11.42
CA THR A 207 17.77 -1.65 -10.05
C THR A 207 18.88 -0.63 -9.87
N ALA A 208 19.83 -0.59 -10.79
CA ALA A 208 20.96 0.35 -10.72
C ALA A 208 20.51 1.82 -10.77
N THR A 209 19.47 2.15 -11.53
CA THR A 209 18.91 3.50 -11.56
C THR A 209 18.16 3.80 -10.27
N TRP A 210 17.39 2.83 -9.77
CA TRP A 210 16.64 2.99 -8.52
C TRP A 210 17.55 3.18 -7.30
N ASP A 211 18.67 2.45 -7.23
CA ASP A 211 19.63 2.58 -6.13
C ASP A 211 20.18 3.99 -6.00
N VAL A 212 20.38 4.67 -7.12
CA VAL A 212 20.82 6.07 -7.15
C VAL A 212 19.65 7.01 -6.85
N ASP A 213 18.57 6.90 -7.61
CA ASP A 213 17.42 7.80 -7.51
C ASP A 213 16.70 7.67 -6.16
N GLY A 214 16.53 6.43 -5.68
CA GLY A 214 15.92 6.15 -4.37
C GLY A 214 16.73 6.73 -3.22
N GLY A 215 18.08 6.55 -3.25
CA GLY A 215 18.97 7.11 -2.24
C GLY A 215 19.05 8.64 -2.27
N GLN A 216 18.77 9.27 -3.39
CA GLN A 216 18.78 10.73 -3.56
C GLN A 216 17.37 11.36 -3.48
N GLY A 217 16.31 10.57 -3.41
CA GLY A 217 14.94 11.08 -3.45
C GLY A 217 14.50 11.57 -4.83
N ASN A 218 15.15 11.15 -5.92
CA ASN A 218 14.86 11.55 -7.30
C ASN A 218 13.69 10.75 -7.90
N TYR A 219 12.58 10.72 -7.20
CA TYR A 219 11.30 10.14 -7.62
C TYR A 219 10.17 10.89 -6.91
N GLN A 220 8.95 10.75 -7.36
CA GLN A 220 7.76 11.32 -6.71
C GLN A 220 7.09 10.28 -5.82
N ILE A 221 6.57 9.21 -6.42
CA ILE A 221 6.01 8.03 -5.74
C ILE A 221 6.76 6.81 -6.26
N GLY A 222 7.20 5.93 -5.38
CA GLY A 222 7.83 4.67 -5.73
C GLY A 222 7.03 3.47 -5.23
N THR A 223 7.00 2.38 -5.99
CA THR A 223 6.52 1.09 -5.52
C THR A 223 7.72 0.23 -5.14
N TYR A 224 8.15 0.32 -3.89
CA TYR A 224 9.33 -0.36 -3.40
C TYR A 224 9.15 -0.81 -1.94
N TRP A 225 10.19 -1.32 -1.34
CA TRP A 225 10.19 -1.66 0.07
C TRP A 225 10.38 -0.40 0.91
N PRO A 226 9.35 0.06 1.65
CA PRO A 226 9.48 1.25 2.50
C PRO A 226 10.40 1.01 3.69
N SER A 227 10.55 -0.25 4.11
CA SER A 227 11.54 -0.65 5.10
C SER A 227 11.94 -2.12 4.87
N ALA A 228 13.22 -2.41 4.99
CA ALA A 228 13.73 -3.77 5.00
C ALA A 228 13.69 -4.40 6.40
N GLY A 229 12.72 -4.09 7.19
CA GLY A 229 12.25 -4.61 8.48
C GLY A 229 13.04 -5.69 9.21
N ILE A 230 14.35 -5.64 9.17
CA ILE A 230 15.16 -6.42 10.06
C ILE A 230 15.39 -5.60 11.31
N LEU A 231 15.26 -6.19 12.49
CA LEU A 231 15.44 -5.62 13.84
C LEU A 231 16.59 -4.62 14.03
N LYS A 232 17.46 -4.44 13.04
CA LYS A 232 18.60 -3.55 13.08
C LYS A 232 18.41 -2.20 12.38
N ASP A 233 17.37 -2.06 11.56
CA ASP A 233 17.23 -0.89 10.67
C ASP A 233 15.99 -0.05 10.96
N PHE A 234 15.83 0.38 12.21
CA PHE A 234 14.86 1.43 12.56
C PHE A 234 15.17 2.78 11.89
N TYR A 235 16.32 2.92 11.23
CA TYR A 235 16.79 4.15 10.60
C TYR A 235 16.68 4.18 9.08
N SER A 236 16.23 3.10 8.45
CA SER A 236 16.06 3.03 6.98
C SER A 236 14.63 3.24 6.51
N ALA A 237 13.72 3.61 7.40
CA ALA A 237 12.32 3.90 7.07
C ALA A 237 12.08 5.40 6.84
#